data_3597a4703b03d017f4eaeac4873ba195
#
_entry.id   3597a4703b03d017f4eaeac4873ba195
#
_cell.length_a   1.000
_cell.length_b   1.000
_cell.length_c   1.000
_cell.angle_alpha   90.00
_cell.angle_beta   90.00
_cell.angle_gamma   90.00
#
_symmetry.space_group_name_H-M   'P 1'
#
loop_
_entity.id
_entity.type
_entity.pdbx_description
1 polymer ?
#
loop_
_entity_poly.entity_id
_entity_poly.type
_entity_poly.pdbx_seq_one_letter_code
_entity_poly.pdbx_strand_id
1 'polypeptide(L)'
;MQDLVISAVSSYEYHRLENWVNSLNSCGFTGRKVIICFNVSDYTVKKLTDNGIEVILASNKRNADDNGFLYMENFGYQVPMARHFVNWYFLKKFTDIRYVISTDCVDVVFQSNPSDWLEKNLGDKKLNCGGEGLKYKDEAWGKEWWYGKLLERDFRSEKYGKEVFWKIHF
;
A
#
# COMPACT_ATOMS: atom_id res chain seq x y z
N MET A 1 -13.72 16.50 -5.74
CA MET A 1 -12.63 15.66 -5.21
C MET A 1 -13.22 14.35 -4.76
N GLN A 2 -12.54 13.24 -4.98
CA GLN A 2 -12.96 11.89 -4.58
C GLN A 2 -11.90 11.28 -3.65
N ASP A 3 -12.29 10.26 -2.90
CA ASP A 3 -11.35 9.52 -2.05
C ASP A 3 -10.80 8.30 -2.78
N LEU A 4 -9.65 7.83 -2.37
CA LEU A 4 -8.95 6.70 -2.97
C LEU A 4 -8.56 5.69 -1.91
N VAL A 5 -8.98 4.44 -2.07
CA VAL A 5 -8.39 3.29 -1.39
C VAL A 5 -7.42 2.62 -2.37
N ILE A 6 -6.17 2.46 -1.95
CA ILE A 6 -5.12 1.89 -2.78
C ILE A 6 -4.34 0.81 -2.03
N SER A 7 -4.10 -0.30 -2.70
CA SER A 7 -3.29 -1.40 -2.20
C SER A 7 -2.38 -1.96 -3.28
N ALA A 8 -1.47 -2.86 -2.90
CA ALA A 8 -0.61 -3.56 -3.83
C ALA A 8 -0.45 -5.03 -3.46
N VAL A 9 -0.44 -5.91 -4.47
CA VAL A 9 -0.33 -7.35 -4.29
C VAL A 9 0.70 -7.94 -5.25
N SER A 10 1.30 -9.05 -4.82
CA SER A 10 2.18 -9.85 -5.68
C SER A 10 1.85 -11.32 -5.56
N SER A 11 1.62 -11.96 -6.71
CA SER A 11 1.43 -13.42 -6.80
C SER A 11 0.32 -13.97 -5.92
N TYR A 12 -0.73 -13.18 -5.63
CA TYR A 12 -1.89 -13.64 -4.88
C TYR A 12 -3.05 -13.99 -5.81
N GLU A 13 -3.70 -15.11 -5.51
CA GLU A 13 -4.96 -15.47 -6.13
C GLU A 13 -6.15 -14.74 -5.49
N TYR A 14 -7.22 -14.54 -6.27
CA TYR A 14 -8.38 -13.73 -5.88
C TYR A 14 -8.99 -14.13 -4.54
N HIS A 15 -9.07 -15.42 -4.20
CA HIS A 15 -9.65 -15.88 -2.94
C HIS A 15 -8.98 -15.28 -1.68
N ARG A 16 -7.70 -14.88 -1.78
CA ARG A 16 -6.99 -14.20 -0.69
C ARG A 16 -7.35 -12.73 -0.56
N LEU A 17 -7.88 -12.13 -1.62
CA LEU A 17 -8.25 -10.72 -1.70
C LEU A 17 -9.76 -10.50 -1.46
N GLU A 18 -10.52 -11.57 -1.49
CA GLU A 18 -11.99 -11.54 -1.50
C GLU A 18 -12.57 -10.81 -0.28
N ASN A 19 -12.02 -11.04 0.91
CA ASN A 19 -12.48 -10.35 2.11
C ASN A 19 -12.28 -8.84 2.05
N TRP A 20 -11.14 -8.40 1.54
CA TRP A 20 -10.84 -6.99 1.34
C TRP A 20 -11.81 -6.37 0.33
N VAL A 21 -11.98 -7.01 -0.83
CA VAL A 21 -12.87 -6.54 -1.89
C VAL A 21 -14.32 -6.45 -1.40
N ASN A 22 -14.82 -7.54 -0.79
CA ASN A 22 -16.20 -7.61 -0.32
C ASN A 22 -16.48 -6.59 0.79
N SER A 23 -15.57 -6.47 1.76
CA SER A 23 -15.74 -5.50 2.85
C SER A 23 -15.69 -4.05 2.35
N LEU A 24 -14.79 -3.73 1.41
CA LEU A 24 -14.71 -2.41 0.83
C LEU A 24 -15.94 -2.07 -0.02
N ASN A 25 -16.52 -3.06 -0.70
CA ASN A 25 -17.75 -2.87 -1.47
C ASN A 25 -18.99 -2.73 -0.58
N SER A 26 -19.01 -3.35 0.59
CA SER A 26 -20.16 -3.35 1.49
C SER A 26 -20.13 -2.24 2.55
N CYS A 27 -18.99 -1.60 2.80
CA CYS A 27 -18.86 -0.57 3.84
C CYS A 27 -19.39 0.82 3.46
N GLY A 28 -19.98 0.98 2.27
CA GLY A 28 -20.52 2.26 1.79
C GLY A 28 -19.48 3.20 1.16
N PHE A 29 -18.26 2.72 0.91
CA PHE A 29 -17.24 3.53 0.24
C PHE A 29 -17.55 3.71 -1.25
N THR A 30 -17.66 4.96 -1.69
CA THR A 30 -18.02 5.35 -3.07
C THR A 30 -16.83 5.90 -3.89
N GLY A 31 -15.67 6.05 -3.27
CA GLY A 31 -14.47 6.55 -3.93
C GLY A 31 -13.81 5.52 -4.87
N ARG A 32 -12.65 5.87 -5.40
CA ARG A 32 -11.85 4.97 -6.24
C ARG A 32 -11.24 3.85 -5.41
N LYS A 33 -11.26 2.65 -5.96
CA LYS A 33 -10.72 1.42 -5.39
C LYS A 33 -9.66 0.88 -6.33
N VAL A 34 -8.40 0.93 -5.94
CA VAL A 34 -7.27 0.61 -6.81
C VAL A 34 -6.42 -0.49 -6.19
N ILE A 35 -6.07 -1.50 -6.97
CA ILE A 35 -5.04 -2.48 -6.61
C ILE A 35 -3.94 -2.49 -7.67
N ILE A 36 -2.71 -2.33 -7.21
CA ILE A 36 -1.51 -2.48 -8.04
C ILE A 36 -1.09 -3.95 -7.97
N CYS A 37 -1.12 -4.59 -9.13
CA CYS A 37 -0.91 -6.03 -9.26
C CYS A 37 0.47 -6.33 -9.86
N PHE A 38 1.30 -7.07 -9.11
CA PHE A 38 2.57 -7.62 -9.55
C PHE A 38 2.43 -9.13 -9.72
N ASN A 39 2.64 -9.63 -10.93
CA ASN A 39 2.66 -11.06 -11.19
C ASN A 39 1.42 -11.82 -10.67
N VAL A 40 0.24 -11.31 -10.95
CA VAL A 40 -1.05 -11.97 -10.66
C VAL A 40 -1.62 -12.62 -11.91
N SER A 41 -2.47 -13.65 -11.72
CA SER A 41 -3.13 -14.33 -12.83
C SER A 41 -4.19 -13.46 -13.51
N ASP A 42 -4.43 -13.69 -14.80
CA ASP A 42 -5.51 -13.02 -15.55
C ASP A 42 -6.88 -13.26 -14.89
N TYR A 43 -7.06 -14.43 -14.30
CA TYR A 43 -8.26 -14.75 -13.52
C TYR A 43 -8.44 -13.79 -12.34
N THR A 44 -7.38 -13.54 -11.58
CA THR A 44 -7.42 -12.61 -10.45
C THR A 44 -7.69 -11.18 -10.93
N VAL A 45 -7.03 -10.74 -12.01
CA VAL A 45 -7.29 -9.43 -12.63
C VAL A 45 -8.75 -9.28 -13.01
N LYS A 46 -9.28 -10.28 -13.75
CA LYS A 46 -10.68 -10.27 -14.17
C LYS A 46 -11.63 -10.20 -12.98
N LYS A 47 -11.42 -11.02 -11.96
CA LYS A 47 -12.25 -11.03 -10.75
C LYS A 47 -12.25 -9.70 -10.01
N LEU A 48 -11.09 -9.05 -9.88
CA LEU A 48 -10.97 -7.72 -9.29
C LEU A 48 -11.78 -6.69 -10.08
N THR A 49 -11.61 -6.68 -11.41
CA THR A 49 -12.32 -5.75 -12.32
C THR A 49 -13.83 -5.98 -12.30
N ASP A 50 -14.28 -7.23 -12.33
CA ASP A 50 -15.69 -7.61 -12.24
C ASP A 50 -16.35 -7.13 -10.91
N ASN A 51 -15.54 -6.94 -9.86
CA ASN A 51 -15.97 -6.43 -8.56
C ASN A 51 -15.74 -4.93 -8.37
N GLY A 52 -15.50 -4.18 -9.46
CA GLY A 52 -15.38 -2.72 -9.42
C GLY A 52 -14.05 -2.21 -8.85
N ILE A 53 -13.01 -3.05 -8.87
CA ILE A 53 -11.66 -2.65 -8.50
C ILE A 53 -10.89 -2.24 -9.76
N GLU A 54 -10.34 -1.06 -9.76
CA GLU A 54 -9.42 -0.60 -10.79
C GLU A 54 -8.07 -1.30 -10.60
N VAL A 55 -7.65 -2.06 -11.61
CA VAL A 55 -6.41 -2.83 -11.56
C VAL A 55 -5.33 -2.09 -12.34
N ILE A 56 -4.18 -1.91 -11.70
CA ILE A 56 -2.99 -1.38 -12.32
C ILE A 56 -1.95 -2.49 -12.37
N LEU A 57 -1.58 -2.91 -13.57
CA LEU A 57 -0.55 -3.92 -13.74
C LEU A 57 0.83 -3.27 -13.62
N ALA A 58 1.63 -3.79 -12.71
CA ALA A 58 3.01 -3.38 -12.51
C ALA A 58 3.95 -4.54 -12.84
N SER A 59 5.05 -4.25 -13.49
CA SER A 59 6.07 -5.22 -13.84
C SER A 59 7.44 -4.76 -13.34
N ASN A 60 8.25 -5.70 -12.89
CA ASN A 60 9.65 -5.50 -12.61
C ASN A 60 10.56 -5.92 -13.78
N LYS A 61 9.99 -6.22 -14.96
CA LYS A 61 10.74 -6.60 -16.15
C LYS A 61 11.09 -5.37 -17.00
N ARG A 62 12.28 -5.40 -17.58
CA ARG A 62 12.93 -4.26 -18.26
C ARG A 62 12.27 -3.77 -19.56
N ASN A 63 11.28 -4.47 -20.09
CA ASN A 63 10.68 -4.21 -21.39
C ASN A 63 9.13 -4.26 -21.31
N ALA A 64 8.54 -3.62 -20.33
CA ALA A 64 7.10 -3.39 -20.37
C ALA A 64 6.84 -2.23 -21.33
N ASP A 65 6.09 -2.49 -22.39
CA ASP A 65 5.65 -1.48 -23.35
C ASP A 65 4.91 -0.34 -22.63
N ASP A 66 4.86 0.84 -23.26
CA ASP A 66 4.25 2.08 -22.73
C ASP A 66 2.73 1.98 -22.43
N ASN A 67 2.15 0.80 -22.50
CA ASN A 67 0.72 0.51 -22.37
C ASN A 67 0.22 0.45 -20.91
N GLY A 68 0.72 1.31 -20.04
CA GLY A 68 0.18 1.46 -18.70
C GLY A 68 0.86 0.60 -17.63
N PHE A 69 1.95 -0.05 -17.94
CA PHE A 69 2.77 -0.77 -16.97
C PHE A 69 3.71 0.18 -16.23
N LEU A 70 3.70 0.12 -14.92
CA LEU A 70 4.72 0.77 -14.13
C LEU A 70 5.98 -0.10 -14.13
N TYR A 71 7.03 0.45 -14.72
CA TYR A 71 8.33 -0.17 -14.75
C TYR A 71 9.16 0.22 -13.53
N MET A 72 9.69 -0.76 -12.81
CA MET A 72 10.61 -0.56 -11.70
C MET A 72 11.93 -1.26 -12.00
N GLU A 73 12.89 -0.50 -12.56
CA GLU A 73 14.23 -1.01 -12.81
C GLU A 73 14.97 -1.24 -11.50
N ASN A 74 15.43 -2.48 -11.29
CA ASN A 74 16.36 -2.87 -10.21
C ASN A 74 15.89 -2.60 -8.75
N PHE A 75 14.62 -2.54 -8.46
CA PHE A 75 14.20 -2.63 -7.07
C PHE A 75 14.27 -4.08 -6.63
N GLY A 76 15.40 -4.48 -6.04
CA GLY A 76 15.53 -5.73 -5.29
C GLY A 76 14.67 -5.73 -4.01
N TYR A 77 13.66 -4.85 -3.95
CA TYR A 77 12.75 -4.72 -2.84
C TYR A 77 11.54 -5.63 -3.04
N GLN A 78 11.15 -6.26 -1.95
CA GLN A 78 9.88 -6.98 -1.89
C GLN A 78 8.71 -6.01 -2.08
N VAL A 79 7.56 -6.49 -2.60
CA VAL A 79 6.37 -5.68 -2.89
C VAL A 79 5.91 -4.81 -1.71
N PRO A 80 5.99 -5.24 -0.43
CA PRO A 80 5.68 -4.37 0.70
C PRO A 80 6.46 -3.05 0.74
N MET A 81 7.68 -3.04 0.23
CA MET A 81 8.49 -1.81 0.11
C MET A 81 8.23 -1.08 -1.21
N ALA A 82 8.15 -1.83 -2.30
CA ALA A 82 7.92 -1.30 -3.63
C ALA A 82 6.58 -0.56 -3.75
N ARG A 83 5.53 -1.02 -3.07
CA ARG A 83 4.19 -0.41 -3.09
C ARG A 83 4.20 1.08 -2.74
N HIS A 84 5.03 1.52 -1.81
CA HIS A 84 5.05 2.93 -1.40
C HIS A 84 5.57 3.82 -2.52
N PHE A 85 6.59 3.37 -3.25
CA PHE A 85 7.10 4.08 -4.42
C PHE A 85 6.06 4.11 -5.55
N VAL A 86 5.42 2.97 -5.80
CA VAL A 86 4.40 2.84 -6.84
C VAL A 86 3.19 3.69 -6.51
N ASN A 87 2.72 3.66 -5.26
CA ASN A 87 1.65 4.55 -4.79
C ASN A 87 2.00 6.01 -5.03
N TRP A 88 3.20 6.45 -4.63
CA TRP A 88 3.66 7.83 -4.85
C TRP A 88 3.68 8.23 -6.32
N TYR A 89 4.15 7.33 -7.21
CA TYR A 89 4.18 7.57 -8.63
C TYR A 89 2.78 7.74 -9.21
N PHE A 90 1.83 6.91 -8.80
CA PHE A 90 0.44 7.01 -9.23
C PHE A 90 -0.27 8.22 -8.67
N LEU A 91 -0.07 8.53 -7.41
CA LEU A 91 -0.69 9.68 -6.77
C LEU A 91 -0.36 11.00 -7.47
N LYS A 92 0.81 11.11 -8.08
CA LYS A 92 1.16 12.27 -8.92
C LYS A 92 0.27 12.45 -10.15
N LYS A 93 -0.39 11.39 -10.60
CA LYS A 93 -1.28 11.43 -11.78
C LYS A 93 -2.72 11.76 -11.41
N PHE A 94 -3.07 11.74 -10.14
CA PHE A 94 -4.42 12.01 -9.64
C PHE A 94 -4.47 13.39 -9.01
N THR A 95 -5.13 14.32 -9.68
CA THR A 95 -5.18 15.74 -9.27
C THR A 95 -6.38 16.08 -8.41
N ASP A 96 -7.36 15.21 -8.28
CA ASP A 96 -8.66 15.45 -7.65
C ASP A 96 -8.95 14.55 -6.43
N ILE A 97 -7.92 13.96 -5.83
CA ILE A 97 -8.06 13.11 -4.64
C ILE A 97 -8.08 13.97 -3.38
N ARG A 98 -9.06 13.69 -2.50
CA ARG A 98 -9.19 14.29 -1.17
C ARG A 98 -8.44 13.48 -0.11
N TYR A 99 -8.77 12.21 0.03
CA TYR A 99 -8.10 11.28 0.94
C TYR A 99 -7.48 10.11 0.20
N VAL A 100 -6.31 9.70 0.65
CA VAL A 100 -5.65 8.46 0.20
C VAL A 100 -5.59 7.49 1.37
N ILE A 101 -6.23 6.34 1.23
CA ILE A 101 -6.24 5.27 2.21
C ILE A 101 -5.38 4.13 1.65
N SER A 102 -4.17 3.98 2.16
CA SER A 102 -3.27 2.89 1.77
C SER A 102 -3.32 1.76 2.79
N THR A 103 -3.65 0.56 2.33
CA THR A 103 -3.82 -0.62 3.20
C THR A 103 -3.11 -1.84 2.62
N ASP A 104 -2.85 -2.85 3.46
CA ASP A 104 -2.72 -4.21 3.00
C ASP A 104 -4.08 -4.74 2.52
N CYS A 105 -4.11 -5.82 1.75
CA CYS A 105 -5.36 -6.34 1.17
C CYS A 105 -5.62 -7.83 1.44
N VAL A 106 -4.79 -8.46 2.25
CA VAL A 106 -4.99 -9.87 2.63
C VAL A 106 -5.60 -9.98 4.03
N ASP A 107 -5.17 -9.14 4.93
CA ASP A 107 -5.47 -9.16 6.36
C ASP A 107 -6.27 -7.94 6.84
N VAL A 108 -6.67 -7.06 5.93
CA VAL A 108 -7.49 -5.89 6.22
C VAL A 108 -8.93 -6.11 5.79
N VAL A 109 -9.87 -5.81 6.69
CA VAL A 109 -11.31 -5.85 6.48
C VAL A 109 -11.91 -4.51 6.89
N PHE A 110 -12.62 -3.86 5.97
CA PHE A 110 -13.30 -2.59 6.24
C PHE A 110 -14.59 -2.83 7.03
N GLN A 111 -14.64 -2.34 8.25
CA GLN A 111 -15.82 -2.45 9.12
C GLN A 111 -16.78 -1.27 8.98
N SER A 112 -16.32 -0.18 8.41
CA SER A 112 -17.10 1.03 8.13
C SER A 112 -16.47 1.81 6.98
N ASN A 113 -17.19 2.81 6.47
CA ASN A 113 -16.68 3.68 5.42
C ASN A 113 -15.45 4.45 5.89
N PRO A 114 -14.27 4.22 5.28
CA PRO A 114 -13.04 4.87 5.71
C PRO A 114 -13.03 6.38 5.45
N SER A 115 -13.79 6.87 4.46
CA SER A 115 -13.91 8.30 4.19
C SER A 115 -14.62 9.04 5.31
N ASP A 116 -15.75 8.49 5.77
CA ASP A 116 -16.53 9.05 6.86
C ASP A 116 -15.73 9.05 8.17
N TRP A 117 -14.97 7.99 8.37
CA TRP A 117 -14.08 7.89 9.52
C TRP A 117 -12.98 8.96 9.50
N LEU A 118 -12.34 9.17 8.35
CA LEU A 118 -11.29 10.18 8.19
C LEU A 118 -11.86 11.60 8.36
N GLU A 119 -13.02 11.88 7.75
CA GLU A 119 -13.68 13.18 7.87
C GLU A 119 -13.98 13.53 9.32
N LYS A 120 -14.38 12.54 10.11
CA LYS A 120 -14.71 12.73 11.53
C LYS A 120 -13.48 12.84 12.44
N ASN A 121 -12.39 12.12 12.11
CA ASN A 121 -11.31 11.89 13.08
C ASN A 121 -9.97 12.51 12.69
N LEU A 122 -9.77 12.87 11.40
CA LEU A 122 -8.47 13.40 10.95
C LEU A 122 -8.24 14.84 11.44
N GLY A 123 -9.31 15.67 11.48
CA GLY A 123 -9.22 17.08 11.88
C GLY A 123 -8.25 17.87 10.97
N ASP A 124 -7.34 18.59 11.58
CA ASP A 124 -6.28 19.37 10.91
C ASP A 124 -5.04 18.55 10.53
N LYS A 125 -5.01 17.27 10.92
CA LYS A 125 -3.88 16.38 10.65
C LYS A 125 -3.84 16.00 9.17
N LYS A 126 -2.62 15.92 8.64
CA LYS A 126 -2.40 15.52 7.24
C LYS A 126 -2.14 14.03 7.06
N LEU A 127 -1.87 13.32 8.14
CA LEU A 127 -1.54 11.89 8.14
C LEU A 127 -2.13 11.22 9.36
N ASN A 128 -2.73 10.06 9.13
CA ASN A 128 -3.09 9.09 10.17
C ASN A 128 -2.45 7.75 9.85
N CYS A 129 -1.75 7.16 10.79
CA CYS A 129 -1.15 5.84 10.66
C CYS A 129 -1.79 4.90 11.67
N GLY A 130 -2.25 3.75 11.20
CA GLY A 130 -2.64 2.65 12.06
C GLY A 130 -1.42 2.11 12.81
N GLY A 131 -1.59 1.80 14.09
CA GLY A 131 -0.56 1.15 14.90
C GLY A 131 -1.09 -0.14 15.50
N GLU A 132 -0.24 -1.15 15.55
CA GLU A 132 -0.60 -2.47 16.12
C GLU A 132 -0.59 -2.47 17.65
N GLY A 133 -0.22 -1.35 18.30
CA GLY A 133 -0.11 -1.24 19.75
C GLY A 133 1.09 -1.98 20.34
N LEU A 134 1.89 -2.62 19.52
CA LEU A 134 3.08 -3.38 19.90
C LEU A 134 4.35 -2.58 19.61
N LYS A 135 5.38 -2.82 20.41
CA LYS A 135 6.71 -2.26 20.12
C LYS A 135 7.50 -3.29 19.33
N TYR A 136 8.06 -2.89 18.20
CA TYR A 136 8.87 -3.79 17.34
C TYR A 136 10.00 -4.50 18.11
N LYS A 137 10.57 -3.87 19.12
CA LYS A 137 11.59 -4.49 19.99
C LYS A 137 11.06 -5.69 20.79
N ASP A 138 9.76 -5.77 21.01
CA ASP A 138 9.12 -6.81 21.82
C ASP A 138 8.56 -7.95 20.96
N GLU A 139 8.48 -7.73 19.64
CA GLU A 139 8.05 -8.69 18.64
C GLU A 139 9.21 -9.49 18.04
N ALA A 140 9.02 -10.81 17.83
CA ALA A 140 10.04 -11.65 17.21
C ALA A 140 10.37 -11.17 15.78
N TRP A 141 9.35 -10.81 15.00
CA TRP A 141 9.49 -10.25 13.66
C TRP A 141 10.20 -8.88 13.67
N GLY A 142 9.84 -8.00 14.61
CA GLY A 142 10.47 -6.69 14.77
C GLY A 142 11.94 -6.81 15.18
N LYS A 143 12.26 -7.75 16.06
CA LYS A 143 13.65 -8.04 16.44
C LYS A 143 14.48 -8.54 15.26
N GLU A 144 13.95 -9.47 14.50
CA GLU A 144 14.67 -10.07 13.38
C GLU A 144 14.86 -9.09 12.21
N TRP A 145 13.81 -8.36 11.83
CA TRP A 145 13.84 -7.51 10.64
C TRP A 145 14.37 -6.11 10.89
N TRP A 146 13.96 -5.47 11.97
CA TRP A 146 14.33 -4.07 12.24
C TRP A 146 15.61 -3.94 13.05
N TYR A 147 15.73 -4.74 14.09
CA TYR A 147 16.94 -4.67 14.93
C TYR A 147 18.10 -5.51 14.40
N GLY A 148 17.85 -6.69 13.84
CA GLY A 148 18.90 -7.52 13.25
C GLY A 148 19.43 -6.94 11.95
N LYS A 149 18.56 -6.78 10.95
CA LYS A 149 19.00 -6.43 9.58
C LYS A 149 19.21 -4.94 9.34
N LEU A 150 18.50 -4.05 10.04
CA LEU A 150 18.69 -2.61 9.89
C LEU A 150 19.88 -2.09 10.70
N LEU A 151 20.15 -2.66 11.85
CA LEU A 151 21.33 -2.30 12.64
C LEU A 151 22.62 -2.90 12.07
N GLU A 152 22.56 -4.06 11.43
CA GLU A 152 23.71 -4.66 10.74
C GLU A 152 24.04 -3.97 9.41
N ARG A 153 23.05 -3.46 8.70
CA ARG A 153 23.30 -2.55 7.58
C ARG A 153 23.55 -1.17 8.16
N ASP A 154 24.78 -0.72 8.09
CA ASP A 154 25.22 0.56 8.60
C ASP A 154 24.46 1.75 7.99
N PHE A 155 23.19 1.92 8.41
CA PHE A 155 22.41 3.13 8.16
C PHE A 155 22.97 4.35 8.91
N ARG A 156 24.05 4.19 9.61
CA ARG A 156 24.89 5.26 10.14
C ARG A 156 25.69 5.97 9.06
N SER A 157 25.35 5.78 7.77
CA SER A 157 25.99 6.59 6.76
C SER A 157 25.67 8.05 7.09
N GLU A 158 26.68 8.83 7.29
CA GLU A 158 26.63 10.28 7.57
C GLU A 158 25.77 11.05 6.57
N LYS A 159 25.45 10.43 5.44
CA LYS A 159 24.64 10.98 4.34
C LYS A 159 23.18 11.26 4.69
N TYR A 160 22.60 10.60 5.68
CA TYR A 160 21.17 10.75 6.03
C TYR A 160 20.91 11.27 7.43
N GLY A 161 21.92 11.67 8.18
CA GLY A 161 21.83 12.29 9.51
C GLY A 161 20.92 11.56 10.52
N LYS A 162 21.32 11.53 11.76
CA LYS A 162 20.56 10.91 12.87
C LYS A 162 19.11 11.43 12.99
N GLU A 163 18.80 12.61 12.47
CA GLU A 163 17.48 13.25 12.60
C GLU A 163 16.40 12.67 11.71
N VAL A 164 16.74 12.06 10.56
CA VAL A 164 15.74 11.48 9.64
C VAL A 164 15.16 10.19 10.23
N PHE A 165 15.91 9.46 11.01
CA PHE A 165 15.50 8.18 11.60
C PHE A 165 14.50 8.32 12.76
N TRP A 166 14.50 9.46 13.45
CA TRP A 166 13.63 9.68 14.63
C TRP A 166 12.32 10.38 14.32
N LYS A 167 12.13 10.85 13.08
CA LYS A 167 10.87 11.48 12.65
C LYS A 167 9.84 10.55 12.05
N ILE A 168 10.20 9.28 11.82
CA ILE A 168 9.23 8.24 11.46
C ILE A 168 8.79 7.57 12.77
N HIS A 169 7.95 8.27 13.51
CA HIS A 169 7.16 7.64 14.57
C HIS A 169 5.98 6.95 13.89
N PHE A 170 6.06 5.64 13.78
CA PHE A 170 4.91 4.79 13.51
C PHE A 170 4.07 4.67 14.79
#